data_c348860394439de0fca6d91dad4cce0f
#
_entry.id   c348860394439de0fca6d91dad4cce0f
#
_cell.length_a   1.000
_cell.length_b   1.000
_cell.length_c   1.000
_cell.angle_alpha   90.00
_cell.angle_beta   90.00
_cell.angle_gamma   90.00
#
_symmetry.space_group_name_H-M   'P 1'
#
loop_
_entity.id
_entity.type
_entity.pdbx_description
1 polymer ?
#
loop_
_entity_poly.entity_id
_entity_poly.type
_entity_poly.pdbx_seq_one_letter_code
_entity_poly.pdbx_strand_id
1 'polypeptide(L)'
;MDVTIREARDSDAEAIASLLGELGYPTDAAAVPRRLERMRAEGGQWTFVAESDGQVVGTATVMVRHTISRDAASGRVTTVVVSETARSQGIGSALMERAEVICREVGCTALEVTSAEHRRRAHDFYVRLGYEEHRKRFIKLL
;
A
#
# COMPACT_ATOMS: atom_id res chain seq x y z
N MET A 1 -1.07 -20.76 -7.26
CA MET A 1 0.20 -20.09 -6.98
C MET A 1 0.19 -19.59 -5.55
N ASP A 2 1.19 -19.96 -4.79
CA ASP A 2 1.27 -19.57 -3.38
C ASP A 2 1.86 -18.17 -3.24
N VAL A 3 1.13 -17.32 -2.57
CA VAL A 3 1.56 -15.96 -2.28
C VAL A 3 1.69 -15.78 -0.78
N THR A 4 2.84 -15.30 -0.34
CA THR A 4 3.10 -14.98 1.06
C THR A 4 3.15 -13.47 1.22
N ILE A 5 2.38 -12.95 2.16
CA ILE A 5 2.45 -11.54 2.52
C ILE A 5 3.31 -11.43 3.77
N ARG A 6 4.36 -10.65 3.71
CA ARG A 6 5.30 -10.47 4.82
C ARG A 6 5.79 -9.03 4.90
N GLU A 7 6.36 -8.67 6.04
CA GLU A 7 6.93 -7.34 6.21
C GLU A 7 8.09 -7.12 5.25
N ALA A 8 8.21 -5.91 4.74
CA ALA A 8 9.29 -5.52 3.83
C ALA A 8 10.64 -5.48 4.59
N ARG A 9 11.68 -5.87 3.90
CA ARG A 9 13.06 -5.88 4.40
C ARG A 9 13.93 -5.01 3.50
N ASP A 10 15.09 -4.62 4.01
CA ASP A 10 16.04 -3.83 3.22
C ASP A 10 16.47 -4.59 1.96
N SER A 11 16.51 -5.92 2.03
CA SER A 11 16.85 -6.76 0.88
C SER A 11 15.79 -6.73 -0.24
N ASP A 12 14.62 -6.16 0.01
CA ASP A 12 13.55 -6.02 -0.99
C ASP A 12 13.68 -4.71 -1.78
N ALA A 13 14.74 -3.93 -1.54
CA ALA A 13 14.86 -2.58 -2.08
C ALA A 13 14.73 -2.48 -3.60
N GLU A 14 15.40 -3.37 -4.33
CA GLU A 14 15.34 -3.34 -5.80
C GLU A 14 13.95 -3.67 -6.31
N ALA A 15 13.31 -4.68 -5.72
CA ALA A 15 11.96 -5.07 -6.13
C ALA A 15 10.95 -3.97 -5.82
N ILE A 16 11.04 -3.37 -4.64
CA ILE A 16 10.14 -2.28 -4.25
C ILE A 16 10.35 -1.07 -5.16
N ALA A 17 11.61 -0.71 -5.45
CA ALA A 17 11.90 0.41 -6.34
C ALA A 17 11.31 0.19 -7.73
N SER A 18 11.42 -1.03 -8.26
CA SER A 18 10.85 -1.40 -9.55
C SER A 18 9.33 -1.26 -9.55
N LEU A 19 8.68 -1.74 -8.49
CA LEU A 19 7.22 -1.64 -8.35
C LEU A 19 6.76 -0.19 -8.24
N LEU A 20 7.48 0.65 -7.49
CA LEU A 20 7.16 2.06 -7.39
C LEU A 20 7.30 2.76 -8.75
N GLY A 21 8.29 2.36 -9.55
CA GLY A 21 8.44 2.85 -10.91
C GLY A 21 7.23 2.51 -11.77
N GLU A 22 6.72 1.29 -11.68
CA GLU A 22 5.51 0.89 -12.41
C GLU A 22 4.30 1.70 -11.97
N LEU A 23 4.25 2.10 -10.72
CA LEU A 23 3.15 2.92 -10.18
C LEU A 23 3.25 4.38 -10.62
N GLY A 24 4.39 4.81 -11.11
CA GLY A 24 4.60 6.19 -11.57
C GLY A 24 5.47 7.02 -10.65
N TYR A 25 6.15 6.38 -9.70
CA TYR A 25 7.06 7.06 -8.76
C TYR A 25 8.49 6.54 -8.97
N PRO A 26 9.22 7.08 -9.95
CA PRO A 26 10.60 6.63 -10.18
C PRO A 26 11.41 6.68 -8.88
N THR A 27 12.01 5.57 -8.53
CA THR A 27 12.68 5.42 -7.24
C THR A 27 14.01 4.70 -7.43
N ASP A 28 15.05 5.28 -6.83
CA ASP A 28 16.35 4.64 -6.74
C ASP A 28 16.29 3.60 -5.62
N ALA A 29 16.74 2.39 -5.91
CA ALA A 29 16.73 1.30 -4.91
C ALA A 29 17.44 1.71 -3.62
N ALA A 30 18.50 2.50 -3.70
CA ALA A 30 19.23 2.97 -2.52
C ALA A 30 18.38 3.86 -1.59
N ALA A 31 17.30 4.45 -2.09
CA ALA A 31 16.41 5.27 -1.27
C ALA A 31 15.45 4.43 -0.42
N VAL A 32 15.18 3.19 -0.80
CA VAL A 32 14.17 2.37 -0.12
C VAL A 32 14.53 2.06 1.32
N PRO A 33 15.72 1.54 1.66
CA PRO A 33 16.07 1.29 3.05
C PRO A 33 16.01 2.55 3.92
N ARG A 34 16.46 3.68 3.38
CA ARG A 34 16.42 4.97 4.10
C ARG A 34 14.98 5.39 4.40
N ARG A 35 14.09 5.23 3.44
CA ARG A 35 12.67 5.56 3.62
C ARG A 35 11.99 4.63 4.62
N LEU A 36 12.26 3.32 4.52
CA LEU A 36 11.69 2.34 5.45
C LEU A 36 12.15 2.62 6.88
N GLU A 37 13.42 2.94 7.08
CA GLU A 37 13.92 3.25 8.41
C GLU A 37 13.26 4.50 8.99
N ARG A 38 13.13 5.54 8.20
CA ARG A 38 12.45 6.77 8.62
C ARG A 38 11.00 6.49 9.02
N MET A 39 10.30 5.67 8.24
CA MET A 39 8.92 5.29 8.54
C MET A 39 8.81 4.49 9.84
N ARG A 40 9.75 3.58 10.09
CA ARG A 40 9.78 2.82 11.33
C ARG A 40 10.04 3.75 12.53
N ALA A 41 10.93 4.72 12.37
CA ALA A 41 11.24 5.67 13.43
C ALA A 41 10.05 6.57 13.78
N GLU A 42 9.30 7.01 12.78
CA GLU A 42 8.10 7.81 13.00
C GLU A 42 6.95 7.00 13.60
N GLY A 43 6.88 5.71 13.26
CA GLY A 43 5.80 4.83 13.71
C GLY A 43 4.49 5.03 12.95
N GLY A 44 3.57 4.12 13.16
CA GLY A 44 2.24 4.22 12.56
C GLY A 44 2.16 3.84 11.09
N GLN A 45 3.22 3.27 10.53
CA GLN A 45 3.22 2.82 9.15
C GLN A 45 3.78 1.41 9.04
N TRP A 46 3.20 0.63 8.16
CA TRP A 46 3.64 -0.74 7.89
C TRP A 46 3.76 -0.94 6.40
N THR A 47 4.94 -1.39 5.95
CA THR A 47 5.17 -1.76 4.55
C THR A 47 5.36 -3.26 4.48
N PHE A 48 4.63 -3.89 3.59
CA PHE A 48 4.70 -5.34 3.39
C PHE A 48 4.78 -5.65 1.90
N VAL A 49 5.24 -6.84 1.61
CA VAL A 49 5.41 -7.31 0.23
C VAL A 49 4.65 -8.61 0.02
N ALA A 50 4.29 -8.84 -1.22
CA ALA A 50 3.75 -10.13 -1.66
C ALA A 50 4.88 -10.87 -2.37
N GLU A 51 5.18 -12.05 -1.87
CA GLU A 51 6.23 -12.91 -2.40
C GLU A 51 5.61 -14.14 -3.03
N SER A 52 6.01 -14.45 -4.25
CA SER A 52 5.54 -15.61 -4.99
C SER A 52 6.75 -16.27 -5.63
N ASP A 53 6.95 -17.56 -5.39
CA ASP A 53 8.09 -18.31 -5.93
C ASP A 53 9.43 -17.63 -5.66
N GLY A 54 9.59 -17.11 -4.45
CA GLY A 54 10.84 -16.45 -4.04
C GLY A 54 11.04 -15.05 -4.58
N GLN A 55 10.07 -14.50 -5.30
CA GLN A 55 10.16 -13.16 -5.88
C GLN A 55 9.10 -12.23 -5.31
N VAL A 56 9.49 -10.98 -5.06
CA VAL A 56 8.55 -9.95 -4.63
C VAL A 56 7.80 -9.44 -5.86
N VAL A 57 6.50 -9.65 -5.86
CA VAL A 57 5.62 -9.31 -7.00
C VAL A 57 4.61 -8.22 -6.68
N GLY A 58 4.60 -7.73 -5.45
CA GLY A 58 3.72 -6.66 -5.06
C GLY A 58 4.15 -6.06 -3.74
N THR A 59 3.70 -4.84 -3.46
CA THR A 59 3.97 -4.17 -2.20
C THR A 59 2.83 -3.24 -1.84
N ALA A 60 2.68 -3.00 -0.54
CA ALA A 60 1.72 -2.02 -0.04
C ALA A 60 2.23 -1.40 1.25
N THR A 61 1.80 -0.18 1.51
CA THR A 61 2.04 0.51 2.76
C THR A 61 0.71 0.99 3.31
N VAL A 62 0.47 0.74 4.59
CA VAL A 62 -0.68 1.28 5.32
C VAL A 62 -0.18 2.22 6.40
N MET A 63 -0.84 3.35 6.53
CA MET A 63 -0.54 4.36 7.55
C MET A 63 -1.75 4.50 8.46
N VAL A 64 -1.50 4.53 9.76
CA VAL A 64 -2.55 4.72 10.78
C VAL A 64 -2.22 5.95 11.58
N ARG A 65 -3.22 6.80 11.80
CA ARG A 65 -3.03 8.01 12.61
C ARG A 65 -4.33 8.42 13.29
N HIS A 66 -4.16 9.18 14.36
CA HIS A 66 -5.27 9.83 15.05
C HIS A 66 -5.44 11.24 14.53
N THR A 67 -6.67 11.72 14.52
CA THR A 67 -6.99 13.08 14.10
C THR A 67 -7.84 13.73 15.19
N ILE A 68 -7.87 15.05 15.18
CA ILE A 68 -8.64 15.78 16.21
C ILE A 68 -10.15 15.59 16.07
N SER A 69 -10.60 15.10 14.91
CA SER A 69 -12.02 15.02 14.60
C SER A 69 -12.70 13.74 15.09
N ARG A 70 -11.95 12.75 15.59
CA ARG A 70 -12.54 11.48 16.04
C ARG A 70 -11.64 10.75 17.03
N ASP A 71 -12.25 9.90 17.86
CA ASP A 71 -11.51 9.10 18.84
C ASP A 71 -10.81 7.92 18.23
N ALA A 72 -11.45 7.24 17.27
CA ALA A 72 -10.87 6.09 16.62
C ALA A 72 -9.79 6.50 15.63
N ALA A 73 -8.79 5.64 15.48
CA ALA A 73 -7.74 5.85 14.49
C ALA A 73 -8.28 5.70 13.07
N SER A 74 -7.63 6.36 12.13
CA SER A 74 -7.93 6.26 10.70
C SER A 74 -6.78 5.60 9.98
N GLY A 75 -7.09 4.67 9.08
CA GLY A 75 -6.10 4.00 8.25
C GLY A 75 -6.13 4.50 6.82
N ARG A 76 -4.97 4.47 6.18
CA ARG A 76 -4.84 4.85 4.78
C ARG A 76 -3.79 4.00 4.09
N VAL A 77 -4.17 3.41 2.95
CA VAL A 77 -3.20 2.75 2.09
C VAL A 77 -2.58 3.85 1.21
N THR A 78 -1.30 4.11 1.45
CA THR A 78 -0.58 5.16 0.74
C THR A 78 0.08 4.64 -0.54
N THR A 79 0.32 3.33 -0.59
CA THR A 79 0.95 2.67 -1.72
C THR A 79 0.38 1.27 -1.85
N VAL A 80 -0.02 0.89 -3.04
CA VAL A 80 -0.33 -0.50 -3.38
C VAL A 80 -0.05 -0.69 -4.86
N VAL A 81 0.78 -1.67 -5.17
CA VAL A 81 1.14 -1.97 -6.55
C VAL A 81 1.46 -3.45 -6.68
N VAL A 82 1.01 -4.05 -7.79
CA VAL A 82 1.32 -5.42 -8.16
C VAL A 82 2.06 -5.37 -9.49
N SER A 83 3.12 -6.14 -9.60
CA SER A 83 3.90 -6.24 -10.83
C SER A 83 2.99 -6.55 -12.02
N GLU A 84 3.23 -5.88 -13.14
CA GLU A 84 2.46 -6.07 -14.36
C GLU A 84 2.38 -7.55 -14.76
N THR A 85 3.47 -8.30 -14.58
CA THR A 85 3.54 -9.71 -14.94
C THR A 85 2.77 -10.62 -13.98
N ALA A 86 2.37 -10.12 -12.82
CA ALA A 86 1.69 -10.91 -11.80
C ALA A 86 0.26 -10.44 -11.53
N ARG A 87 -0.28 -9.54 -12.35
CA ARG A 87 -1.64 -9.04 -12.18
C ARG A 87 -2.69 -10.11 -12.44
N SER A 88 -3.88 -9.91 -11.90
CA SER A 88 -5.03 -10.80 -12.07
C SER A 88 -4.87 -12.17 -11.41
N GLN A 89 -4.02 -12.26 -10.38
CA GLN A 89 -3.78 -13.49 -9.62
C GLN A 89 -4.20 -13.36 -8.15
N GLY A 90 -4.98 -12.33 -7.80
CA GLY A 90 -5.46 -12.13 -6.44
C GLY A 90 -4.43 -11.51 -5.50
N ILE A 91 -3.28 -11.08 -6.00
CA ILE A 91 -2.21 -10.51 -5.17
C ILE A 91 -2.63 -9.17 -4.57
N GLY A 92 -3.25 -8.31 -5.38
CA GLY A 92 -3.76 -7.03 -4.91
C GLY A 92 -4.78 -7.18 -3.80
N SER A 93 -5.68 -8.15 -3.95
CA SER A 93 -6.68 -8.46 -2.91
C SER A 93 -6.01 -8.91 -1.62
N ALA A 94 -4.98 -9.74 -1.72
CA ALA A 94 -4.24 -10.23 -0.55
C ALA A 94 -3.52 -9.07 0.17
N LEU A 95 -2.94 -8.14 -0.58
CA LEU A 95 -2.30 -6.96 0.00
C LEU A 95 -3.31 -6.07 0.72
N MET A 96 -4.45 -5.82 0.11
CA MET A 96 -5.51 -5.01 0.72
C MET A 96 -6.09 -5.68 1.96
N GLU A 97 -6.26 -7.00 1.92
CA GLU A 97 -6.73 -7.74 3.07
C GLU A 97 -5.77 -7.63 4.25
N ARG A 98 -4.46 -7.71 3.99
CA ARG A 98 -3.46 -7.52 5.04
C ARG A 98 -3.53 -6.12 5.64
N ALA A 99 -3.71 -5.09 4.80
CA ALA A 99 -3.86 -3.72 5.28
C ALA A 99 -5.09 -3.59 6.19
N GLU A 100 -6.20 -4.23 5.83
CA GLU A 100 -7.41 -4.23 6.64
C GLU A 100 -7.19 -4.92 7.99
N VAL A 101 -6.49 -6.06 8.00
CA VAL A 101 -6.17 -6.77 9.24
C VAL A 101 -5.35 -5.87 10.17
N ILE A 102 -4.31 -5.23 9.66
CA ILE A 102 -3.48 -4.31 10.45
C ILE A 102 -4.34 -3.19 11.04
N CYS A 103 -5.19 -2.58 10.22
CA CYS A 103 -6.06 -1.49 10.67
C CYS A 103 -7.01 -1.93 11.79
N ARG A 104 -7.62 -3.11 11.65
CA ARG A 104 -8.51 -3.62 12.68
C ARG A 104 -7.77 -3.89 13.98
N GLU A 105 -6.57 -4.46 13.90
CA GLU A 105 -5.77 -4.76 15.08
C GLU A 105 -5.38 -3.52 15.87
N VAL A 106 -5.14 -2.40 15.19
CA VAL A 106 -4.74 -1.15 15.86
C VAL A 106 -5.92 -0.21 16.12
N GLY A 107 -7.15 -0.68 15.88
CA GLY A 107 -8.35 0.06 16.28
C GLY A 107 -8.89 1.05 15.27
N CYS A 108 -8.55 0.92 14.00
CA CYS A 108 -9.14 1.76 12.96
C CYS A 108 -10.59 1.36 12.70
N THR A 109 -11.44 2.33 12.44
CA THR A 109 -12.83 2.08 12.05
C THR A 109 -13.06 2.25 10.56
N ALA A 110 -12.07 2.77 9.83
CA ALA A 110 -12.14 2.92 8.39
C ALA A 110 -10.75 2.87 7.78
N LEU A 111 -10.70 2.47 6.53
CA LEU A 111 -9.48 2.43 5.73
C LEU A 111 -9.78 3.12 4.41
N GLU A 112 -8.93 4.06 4.01
CA GLU A 112 -9.07 4.71 2.73
C GLU A 112 -7.88 4.39 1.82
N VAL A 113 -8.10 4.50 0.52
CA VAL A 113 -7.05 4.35 -0.48
C VAL A 113 -7.30 5.40 -1.56
N THR A 114 -6.22 5.99 -2.08
CA THR A 114 -6.32 6.99 -3.13
C THR A 114 -5.93 6.36 -4.46
N SER A 115 -6.75 6.56 -5.48
CA SER A 115 -6.47 6.10 -6.83
C SER A 115 -6.61 7.27 -7.79
N ALA A 116 -5.72 7.36 -8.77
CA ALA A 116 -5.81 8.39 -9.79
C ALA A 116 -7.05 8.16 -10.66
N GLU A 117 -7.75 9.25 -11.04
CA GLU A 117 -8.99 9.16 -11.81
C GLU A 117 -8.86 8.36 -13.11
N HIS A 118 -7.74 8.49 -13.80
CA HIS A 118 -7.53 7.81 -15.06
C HIS A 118 -7.27 6.29 -14.92
N ARG A 119 -7.14 5.79 -13.69
CA ARG A 119 -6.89 4.38 -13.42
C ARG A 119 -8.20 3.64 -13.18
N ARG A 120 -9.01 3.53 -14.22
CA ARG A 120 -10.32 2.87 -14.13
C ARG A 120 -10.24 1.44 -13.60
N ARG A 121 -9.23 0.69 -14.02
CA ARG A 121 -9.04 -0.68 -13.54
C ARG A 121 -8.86 -0.75 -12.02
N ALA A 122 -8.07 0.17 -11.48
CA ALA A 122 -7.88 0.25 -10.03
C ALA A 122 -9.17 0.65 -9.34
N HIS A 123 -9.89 1.60 -9.89
CA HIS A 123 -11.18 2.03 -9.36
C HIS A 123 -12.15 0.85 -9.26
N ASP A 124 -12.32 0.08 -10.35
CA ASP A 124 -13.20 -1.08 -10.37
C ASP A 124 -12.76 -2.14 -9.37
N PHE A 125 -11.45 -2.33 -9.22
CA PHE A 125 -10.88 -3.25 -8.26
C PHE A 125 -11.29 -2.88 -6.83
N TYR A 126 -11.15 -1.61 -6.45
CA TYR A 126 -11.53 -1.18 -5.10
C TYR A 126 -13.03 -1.28 -4.85
N VAL A 127 -13.84 -0.95 -5.83
CA VAL A 127 -15.29 -1.09 -5.72
C VAL A 127 -15.67 -2.55 -5.48
N ARG A 128 -15.04 -3.48 -6.18
CA ARG A 128 -15.29 -4.92 -5.97
C ARG A 128 -14.92 -5.38 -4.57
N LEU A 129 -13.91 -4.75 -3.96
CA LEU A 129 -13.50 -5.06 -2.59
C LEU A 129 -14.39 -4.41 -1.53
N GLY A 130 -15.40 -3.65 -1.93
CA GLY A 130 -16.32 -3.01 -1.00
C GLY A 130 -15.97 -1.58 -0.65
N TYR A 131 -15.02 -0.97 -1.34
CA TYR A 131 -14.68 0.43 -1.11
C TYR A 131 -15.63 1.34 -1.86
N GLU A 132 -16.01 2.43 -1.23
CA GLU A 132 -16.88 3.44 -1.83
C GLU A 132 -16.08 4.67 -2.20
N GLU A 133 -16.37 5.25 -3.36
CA GLU A 133 -15.72 6.49 -3.76
C GLU A 133 -16.31 7.65 -2.97
N HIS A 134 -15.44 8.45 -2.37
CA HIS A 134 -15.83 9.62 -1.61
C HIS A 134 -15.32 10.89 -2.27
N ARG A 135 -15.13 11.95 -1.48
CA ARG A 135 -14.84 13.29 -1.98
C ARG A 135 -13.50 13.42 -2.71
N LYS A 136 -13.43 14.44 -3.56
CA LYS A 136 -12.21 14.76 -4.29
C LYS A 136 -11.14 15.35 -3.38
N ARG A 137 -9.90 15.18 -3.78
CA ARG A 137 -8.73 15.70 -3.08
C ARG A 137 -8.25 16.97 -3.80
N PHE A 138 -7.80 17.96 -3.02
CA PHE A 138 -7.22 19.19 -3.55
C PHE A 138 -5.75 19.24 -3.17
N ILE A 139 -4.88 19.57 -4.13
CA ILE A 139 -3.44 19.67 -3.92
C ILE A 139 -2.93 21.00 -4.44
N LYS A 140 -2.03 21.62 -3.67
CA LYS A 140 -1.29 22.77 -4.12
C LYS A 140 0.18 22.51 -3.85
N LEU A 141 1.02 22.65 -4.86
CA LEU A 141 2.46 22.49 -4.66
C LEU A 141 3.00 23.74 -3.95
N LEU A 142 3.84 23.53 -2.94
CA LEU A 142 4.39 24.60 -2.12
C LEU A 142 5.85 24.87 -2.48
#